data_30ba75baabafd04e0ba4d9d2d2a02650
#
_entry.id   30ba75baabafd04e0ba4d9d2d2a02650
#
_cell.length_a   1.000
_cell.length_b   1.000
_cell.length_c   1.000
_cell.angle_alpha   90.00
_cell.angle_beta   90.00
_cell.angle_gamma   90.00
#
_symmetry.space_group_name_H-M   'P 1'
#
loop_
_entity.id
_entity.type
_entity.pdbx_description
1 polymer ?
#
loop_
_entity_poly.entity_id
_entity_poly.type
_entity_poly.pdbx_seq_one_letter_code
_entity_poly.pdbx_strand_id
1 'polypeptide(L)'
;VHDIAKEFSDEENRKWIKKYHLSQELLDPKYSKIIHANIGAVVVKQWYNLDDDICNAVCYHTIGHVPMTTLEKVVFIADKIGRFEMNEFFEKVKELAYENLDEALIFFIDSEKIYLKNQGQEINPITLKLLENLKKEI
;
A
#
# COMPACT_ATOMS: atom_id res chain seq x y z
N VAL A 1 11.89 -4.29 -3.35
CA VAL A 1 12.21 -3.56 -2.09
C VAL A 1 10.98 -3.12 -1.31
N HIS A 2 9.79 -3.09 -1.93
CA HIS A 2 8.57 -2.66 -1.23
C HIS A 2 8.22 -3.53 -0.03
N ASP A 3 8.60 -4.80 -0.05
CA ASP A 3 8.34 -5.76 1.03
C ASP A 3 9.59 -6.06 1.88
N ILE A 4 10.62 -5.22 1.84
CA ILE A 4 11.91 -5.47 2.49
C ILE A 4 11.79 -5.78 4.00
N ALA A 5 10.80 -5.17 4.68
CA ALA A 5 10.59 -5.35 6.12
C ALA A 5 9.45 -6.33 6.45
N LYS A 6 8.88 -7.01 5.46
CA LYS A 6 7.71 -7.88 5.65
C LYS A 6 7.97 -9.03 6.63
N GLU A 7 9.18 -9.58 6.62
CA GLU A 7 9.56 -10.70 7.47
C GLU A 7 10.22 -10.28 8.79
N PHE A 8 10.23 -8.98 9.09
CA PHE A 8 10.79 -8.50 10.36
C PHE A 8 9.96 -9.02 11.53
N SER A 9 10.66 -9.47 12.59
CA SER A 9 10.01 -9.85 13.84
C SER A 9 9.48 -8.62 14.58
N ASP A 10 8.60 -8.85 15.57
CA ASP A 10 8.11 -7.77 16.44
C ASP A 10 9.26 -7.04 17.14
N GLU A 11 10.28 -7.77 17.55
CA GLU A 11 11.46 -7.19 18.17
C GLU A 11 12.22 -6.28 17.22
N GLU A 12 12.42 -6.72 15.97
CA GLU A 12 13.06 -5.90 14.94
C GLU A 12 12.24 -4.65 14.63
N ASN A 13 10.92 -4.79 14.52
CA ASN A 13 10.01 -3.67 14.31
C ASN A 13 10.11 -2.65 15.43
N ARG A 14 10.15 -3.09 16.68
CA ARG A 14 10.31 -2.20 17.85
C ARG A 14 11.62 -1.45 17.81
N LYS A 15 12.72 -2.12 17.41
CA LYS A 15 14.03 -1.48 17.29
C LYS A 15 14.03 -0.36 16.25
N TRP A 16 13.44 -0.59 15.09
CA TRP A 16 13.34 0.41 14.04
C TRP A 16 12.46 1.59 14.47
N ILE A 17 11.32 1.32 15.06
CA ILE A 17 10.40 2.34 15.57
C ILE A 17 11.12 3.24 16.58
N LYS A 18 11.82 2.65 17.54
CA LYS A 18 12.54 3.40 18.58
C LYS A 18 13.67 4.23 17.98
N LYS A 19 14.50 3.64 17.12
CA LYS A 19 15.68 4.28 16.55
C LYS A 19 15.33 5.48 15.67
N TYR A 20 14.26 5.39 14.89
CA TYR A 20 13.88 6.42 13.93
C TYR A 20 12.63 7.22 14.35
N HIS A 21 12.22 7.10 15.61
CA HIS A 21 11.11 7.86 16.20
C HIS A 21 9.79 7.71 15.42
N LEU A 22 9.50 6.50 14.97
CA LEU A 22 8.24 6.19 14.31
C LEU A 22 7.11 6.07 15.35
N SER A 23 5.87 6.12 14.87
CA SER A 23 4.71 6.02 15.76
C SER A 23 4.64 4.66 16.45
N GLN A 24 4.48 4.67 17.78
CA GLN A 24 4.26 3.45 18.56
C GLN A 24 2.95 2.75 18.20
N GLU A 25 2.01 3.48 17.62
CA GLU A 25 0.73 2.90 17.16
C GLU A 25 0.93 1.81 16.12
N LEU A 26 2.03 1.84 15.37
CA LEU A 26 2.35 0.80 14.38
C LEU A 26 2.47 -0.59 14.98
N LEU A 27 2.73 -0.69 16.30
CA LEU A 27 2.80 -1.98 17.01
C LEU A 27 1.43 -2.56 17.35
N ASP A 28 0.35 -1.77 17.21
CA ASP A 28 -1.00 -2.26 17.45
C ASP A 28 -1.35 -3.33 16.40
N PRO A 29 -1.93 -4.48 16.81
CA PRO A 29 -2.30 -5.54 15.89
C PRO A 29 -3.18 -5.08 14.70
N LYS A 30 -3.99 -4.04 14.87
CA LYS A 30 -4.82 -3.52 13.78
C LYS A 30 -3.99 -2.94 12.61
N TYR A 31 -2.71 -2.60 12.85
CA TYR A 31 -1.79 -2.11 11.83
C TYR A 31 -0.81 -3.16 11.34
N SER A 32 -1.02 -4.45 11.68
CA SER A 32 -0.10 -5.53 11.33
C SER A 32 0.18 -5.65 9.84
N LYS A 33 -0.77 -5.29 8.99
CA LYS A 33 -0.62 -5.37 7.53
C LYS A 33 0.16 -4.19 6.94
N ILE A 34 0.23 -3.07 7.64
CA ILE A 34 0.85 -1.85 7.11
C ILE A 34 2.19 -1.50 7.76
N ILE A 35 2.51 -2.12 8.90
CA ILE A 35 3.75 -1.83 9.61
C ILE A 35 4.98 -2.07 8.74
N HIS A 36 4.99 -3.13 7.94
CA HIS A 36 6.12 -3.45 7.07
C HIS A 36 6.37 -2.37 6.01
N ALA A 37 5.34 -1.72 5.53
CA ALA A 37 5.47 -0.65 4.54
C ALA A 37 6.11 0.60 5.17
N ASN A 38 5.64 0.99 6.34
CA ASN A 38 6.18 2.15 7.05
C ASN A 38 7.63 1.95 7.46
N ILE A 39 7.94 0.79 8.06
CA ILE A 39 9.32 0.47 8.45
C ILE A 39 10.17 0.25 7.20
N GLY A 40 9.63 -0.42 6.18
CA GLY A 40 10.33 -0.67 4.93
C GLY A 40 10.81 0.60 4.24
N ALA A 41 10.02 1.66 4.27
CA ALA A 41 10.42 2.96 3.72
C ALA A 41 11.68 3.51 4.40
N VAL A 42 11.75 3.39 5.72
CA VAL A 42 12.91 3.83 6.51
C VAL A 42 14.12 2.93 6.22
N VAL A 43 13.91 1.61 6.16
CA VAL A 43 14.97 0.64 5.85
C VAL A 43 15.60 0.92 4.50
N VAL A 44 14.78 1.12 3.48
CA VAL A 44 15.23 1.42 2.11
C VAL A 44 16.07 2.69 2.08
N LYS A 45 15.64 3.72 2.80
CA LYS A 45 16.40 4.97 2.91
C LYS A 45 17.75 4.76 3.61
N GLN A 46 17.74 4.03 4.73
CA GLN A 46 18.96 3.85 5.53
C GLN A 46 19.97 2.89 4.89
N TRP A 47 19.49 1.82 4.27
CA TRP A 47 20.37 0.80 3.69
C TRP A 47 20.85 1.14 2.29
N TYR A 48 20.01 1.76 1.48
CA TYR A 48 20.29 1.97 0.06
C TYR A 48 20.32 3.44 -0.35
N ASN A 49 19.94 4.34 0.56
CA ASN A 49 19.88 5.78 0.29
C ASN A 49 19.13 6.13 -1.01
N LEU A 50 18.00 5.44 -1.23
CA LEU A 50 17.16 5.70 -2.38
C LEU A 50 16.40 7.03 -2.24
N ASP A 51 15.98 7.60 -3.37
CA ASP A 51 15.27 8.88 -3.41
C ASP A 51 13.96 8.83 -2.61
N ASP A 52 13.51 9.98 -2.14
CA ASP A 52 12.30 10.09 -1.31
C ASP A 52 11.05 9.60 -2.02
N ASP A 53 10.91 9.83 -3.33
CA ASP A 53 9.77 9.33 -4.09
C ASP A 53 9.71 7.80 -4.14
N ILE A 54 10.86 7.12 -4.16
CA ILE A 54 10.94 5.66 -4.06
C ILE A 54 10.56 5.21 -2.64
N CYS A 55 11.10 5.87 -1.62
CA CYS A 55 10.77 5.59 -0.23
C CYS A 55 9.27 5.78 0.05
N ASN A 56 8.68 6.83 -0.50
CA ASN A 56 7.24 7.08 -0.38
C ASN A 56 6.42 6.00 -1.07
N ALA A 57 6.86 5.50 -2.23
CA ALA A 57 6.19 4.39 -2.91
C ALA A 57 6.19 3.13 -2.04
N VAL A 58 7.28 2.86 -1.34
CA VAL A 58 7.35 1.75 -0.35
C VAL A 58 6.40 2.01 0.80
N CYS A 59 6.42 3.21 1.36
CA CYS A 59 5.58 3.59 2.51
C CYS A 59 4.08 3.40 2.23
N TYR A 60 3.64 3.78 1.04
CA TYR A 60 2.21 3.84 0.71
C TYR A 60 1.72 2.66 -0.14
N HIS A 61 2.52 1.60 -0.30
CA HIS A 61 2.14 0.52 -1.22
C HIS A 61 0.99 -0.35 -0.72
N THR A 62 0.68 -0.35 0.58
CA THR A 62 -0.38 -1.20 1.14
C THR A 62 -1.75 -0.54 1.12
N ILE A 63 -1.89 0.62 1.71
CA ILE A 63 -3.19 1.30 1.86
C ILE A 63 -3.31 2.58 1.04
N GLY A 64 -2.22 3.05 0.45
CA GLY A 64 -2.20 4.31 -0.31
C GLY A 64 -2.20 5.53 0.58
N HIS A 65 -2.40 6.67 -0.02
CA HIS A 65 -2.63 7.96 0.65
C HIS A 65 -3.18 8.97 -0.37
N VAL A 66 -3.44 10.18 0.07
CA VAL A 66 -3.95 11.25 -0.81
C VAL A 66 -3.04 12.47 -0.71
N PRO A 67 -2.58 13.02 -1.83
CA PRO A 67 -2.62 12.50 -3.19
C PRO A 67 -1.47 11.51 -3.44
N MET A 68 -1.61 10.63 -4.43
CA MET A 68 -0.55 9.70 -4.82
C MET A 68 0.14 10.16 -6.10
N THR A 69 1.47 10.04 -6.14
CA THR A 69 2.24 10.21 -7.37
C THR A 69 2.00 9.03 -8.31
N THR A 70 2.37 9.19 -9.57
CA THR A 70 2.27 8.09 -10.54
C THR A 70 3.08 6.87 -10.10
N LEU A 71 4.31 7.08 -9.61
CA LEU A 71 5.14 5.98 -9.10
C LEU A 71 4.46 5.24 -7.96
N GLU A 72 3.91 5.98 -6.99
CA GLU A 72 3.19 5.39 -5.86
C GLU A 72 1.99 4.55 -6.31
N LYS A 73 1.24 5.03 -7.29
CA LYS A 73 0.10 4.30 -7.88
C LYS A 73 0.55 3.02 -8.58
N VAL A 74 1.65 3.10 -9.34
CA VAL A 74 2.20 1.93 -10.05
C VAL A 74 2.62 0.85 -9.05
N VAL A 75 3.36 1.21 -8.01
CA VAL A 75 3.80 0.24 -7.00
C VAL A 75 2.61 -0.34 -6.24
N PHE A 76 1.63 0.49 -5.89
CA PHE A 76 0.40 0.05 -5.22
C PHE A 76 -0.32 -1.03 -6.04
N ILE A 77 -0.59 -0.75 -7.31
CA ILE A 77 -1.35 -1.68 -8.14
C ILE A 77 -0.53 -2.92 -8.52
N ALA A 78 0.76 -2.75 -8.79
CA ALA A 78 1.65 -3.85 -9.12
C ALA A 78 1.76 -4.87 -7.98
N ASP A 79 1.84 -4.38 -6.73
CA ASP A 79 1.82 -5.23 -5.55
C ASP A 79 0.55 -6.09 -5.48
N LYS A 80 -0.61 -5.49 -5.77
CA LYS A 80 -1.89 -6.20 -5.73
C LYS A 80 -2.00 -7.26 -6.84
N ILE A 81 -1.57 -6.93 -8.04
CA ILE A 81 -1.60 -7.85 -9.19
C ILE A 81 -0.60 -8.99 -8.99
N GLY A 82 0.59 -8.68 -8.46
CA GLY A 82 1.69 -9.64 -8.34
C GLY A 82 1.51 -10.71 -7.27
N ARG A 83 0.56 -10.53 -6.33
CA ARG A 83 0.38 -11.43 -5.18
C ARG A 83 -0.43 -12.68 -5.48
N PHE A 84 -1.25 -12.64 -6.50
CA PHE A 84 -2.28 -13.66 -6.72
C PHE A 84 -2.06 -14.36 -8.04
N GLU A 85 -2.55 -15.60 -8.13
CA GLU A 85 -2.68 -16.27 -9.42
C GLU A 85 -3.62 -15.45 -10.30
N MET A 86 -3.26 -15.31 -11.57
CA MET A 86 -4.07 -14.53 -12.51
C MET A 86 -5.43 -15.18 -12.69
N ASN A 87 -6.48 -14.39 -12.45
CA ASN A 87 -7.87 -14.76 -12.72
C ASN A 87 -8.53 -13.62 -13.50
N GLU A 88 -9.77 -13.76 -13.87
CA GLU A 88 -10.49 -12.75 -14.65
C GLU A 88 -10.47 -11.37 -14.00
N PHE A 89 -10.60 -11.31 -12.68
CA PHE A 89 -10.58 -10.05 -11.95
C PHE A 89 -9.23 -9.35 -12.08
N PHE A 90 -8.13 -10.06 -11.80
CA PHE A 90 -6.78 -9.46 -11.86
C PHE A 90 -6.35 -9.18 -13.31
N GLU A 91 -6.80 -9.99 -14.27
CA GLU A 91 -6.62 -9.70 -15.69
C GLU A 91 -7.25 -8.36 -16.07
N LYS A 92 -8.46 -8.10 -15.59
CA LYS A 92 -9.15 -6.84 -15.81
C LYS A 92 -8.44 -5.66 -15.17
N VAL A 93 -7.97 -5.81 -13.93
CA VAL A 93 -7.19 -4.76 -13.26
C VAL A 93 -5.93 -4.44 -14.07
N LYS A 94 -5.24 -5.45 -14.54
CA LYS A 94 -4.04 -5.30 -15.36
C LYS A 94 -4.33 -4.58 -16.67
N GLU A 95 -5.37 -4.96 -17.37
CA GLU A 95 -5.79 -4.28 -18.61
C GLU A 95 -6.08 -2.81 -18.37
N LEU A 96 -6.85 -2.50 -17.32
CA LEU A 96 -7.16 -1.13 -16.96
C LEU A 96 -5.90 -0.34 -16.59
N ALA A 97 -4.94 -0.97 -15.89
CA ALA A 97 -3.70 -0.31 -15.51
C ALA A 97 -2.89 0.15 -16.72
N TYR A 98 -2.90 -0.60 -17.81
CA TYR A 98 -2.22 -0.21 -19.04
C TYR A 98 -2.96 0.90 -19.80
N GLU A 99 -4.26 1.00 -19.66
CA GLU A 99 -5.07 2.02 -20.32
C GLU A 99 -5.19 3.30 -19.50
N ASN A 100 -5.51 3.16 -18.22
CA ASN A 100 -5.72 4.27 -17.30
C ASN A 100 -5.48 3.80 -15.88
N LEU A 101 -4.36 4.23 -15.30
CA LEU A 101 -3.92 3.79 -13.98
C LEU A 101 -4.93 4.14 -12.88
N ASP A 102 -5.52 5.33 -12.93
CA ASP A 102 -6.51 5.76 -11.94
C ASP A 102 -7.77 4.92 -11.99
N GLU A 103 -8.23 4.55 -13.19
CA GLU A 103 -9.37 3.66 -13.33
C GLU A 103 -9.07 2.26 -12.79
N ALA A 104 -7.84 1.78 -12.96
CA ALA A 104 -7.42 0.50 -12.39
C ALA A 104 -7.48 0.53 -10.86
N LEU A 105 -6.98 1.60 -10.25
CA LEU A 105 -7.05 1.76 -8.80
C LEU A 105 -8.50 1.84 -8.31
N ILE A 106 -9.34 2.62 -8.98
CA ILE A 106 -10.77 2.73 -8.65
C ILE A 106 -11.44 1.36 -8.70
N PHE A 107 -11.25 0.64 -9.79
CA PHE A 107 -11.85 -0.69 -9.96
C PHE A 107 -11.39 -1.65 -8.86
N PHE A 108 -10.10 -1.68 -8.58
CA PHE A 108 -9.54 -2.56 -7.54
C PHE A 108 -10.09 -2.18 -6.16
N ILE A 109 -10.04 -0.91 -5.79
CA ILE A 109 -10.45 -0.45 -4.45
C ILE A 109 -11.96 -0.61 -4.25
N ASP A 110 -12.78 -0.30 -5.26
CA ASP A 110 -14.23 -0.54 -5.19
C ASP A 110 -14.53 -2.02 -4.93
N SER A 111 -13.83 -2.91 -5.63
CA SER A 111 -14.00 -4.35 -5.47
C SER A 111 -13.56 -4.83 -4.08
N GLU A 112 -12.43 -4.33 -3.58
CA GLU A 112 -11.94 -4.62 -2.24
C GLU A 112 -12.92 -4.15 -1.18
N LYS A 113 -13.48 -2.96 -1.35
CA LYS A 113 -14.48 -2.40 -0.43
C LYS A 113 -15.70 -3.31 -0.31
N ILE A 114 -16.21 -3.79 -1.43
CA ILE A 114 -17.35 -4.70 -1.46
C ILE A 114 -16.98 -6.05 -0.81
N TYR A 115 -15.82 -6.60 -1.14
CA TYR A 115 -15.35 -7.85 -0.59
C TYR A 115 -15.24 -7.78 0.94
N LEU A 116 -14.59 -6.73 1.47
CA LEU A 116 -14.43 -6.55 2.91
C LEU A 116 -15.77 -6.40 3.62
N LYS A 117 -16.70 -5.64 3.02
CA LYS A 117 -18.04 -5.47 3.59
C LYS A 117 -18.77 -6.80 3.70
N ASN A 118 -18.65 -7.67 2.68
CA ASN A 118 -19.27 -8.99 2.70
C ASN A 118 -18.65 -9.92 3.74
N GLN A 119 -17.40 -9.64 4.18
CA GLN A 119 -16.71 -10.35 5.26
C GLN A 119 -16.97 -9.73 6.64
N GLY A 120 -17.84 -8.73 6.75
CA GLY A 120 -18.08 -8.00 7.98
C GLY A 120 -16.96 -7.07 8.38
N GLN A 121 -16.13 -6.67 7.44
CA GLN A 121 -14.98 -5.77 7.66
C GLN A 121 -15.19 -4.45 6.93
N GLU A 122 -14.51 -3.41 7.39
CA GLU A 122 -14.51 -2.11 6.74
C GLU A 122 -13.16 -1.85 6.08
N ILE A 123 -13.19 -1.16 4.94
CA ILE A 123 -11.97 -0.73 4.27
C ILE A 123 -11.27 0.33 5.13
N ASN A 124 -9.93 0.35 5.05
CA ASN A 124 -9.15 1.36 5.77
C ASN A 124 -9.60 2.78 5.36
N PRO A 125 -9.82 3.69 6.33
CA PRO A 125 -10.27 5.04 6.03
C PRO A 125 -9.37 5.82 5.07
N ILE A 126 -8.06 5.58 5.11
CA ILE A 126 -7.11 6.25 4.20
C ILE A 126 -7.34 5.76 2.77
N THR A 127 -7.53 4.45 2.58
CA THR A 127 -7.82 3.88 1.27
C THR A 127 -9.16 4.38 0.73
N LEU A 128 -10.15 4.55 1.60
CA LEU A 128 -11.44 5.12 1.21
C LEU A 128 -11.29 6.57 0.73
N LYS A 129 -10.50 7.37 1.43
CA LYS A 129 -10.21 8.75 1.01
C LYS A 129 -9.49 8.78 -0.35
N LEU A 130 -8.58 7.85 -0.57
CA LEU A 130 -7.90 7.71 -1.87
C LEU A 130 -8.92 7.43 -2.97
N LEU A 131 -9.84 6.50 -2.75
CA LEU A 131 -10.89 6.18 -3.71
C LEU A 131 -11.74 7.41 -4.06
N GLU A 132 -12.17 8.15 -3.05
CA GLU A 132 -12.95 9.38 -3.23
C GLU A 132 -12.17 10.43 -4.02
N ASN A 133 -10.89 10.60 -3.71
CA ASN A 133 -10.02 11.53 -4.42
C ASN A 133 -9.85 11.14 -5.90
N LEU A 134 -9.60 9.85 -6.18
CA LEU A 134 -9.45 9.36 -7.54
C LEU A 134 -10.72 9.58 -8.37
N LYS A 135 -11.89 9.35 -7.78
CA LYS A 135 -13.17 9.57 -8.46
C LYS A 135 -13.44 11.02 -8.81
N LYS A 136 -12.94 11.96 -7.99
CA LYS A 136 -13.08 13.38 -8.25
C LYS A 136 -12.20 13.90 -9.39
N GLU A 137 -11.07 13.24 -9.63
CA GLU A 137 -10.09 13.65 -10.64
C GLU A 137 -10.40 13.12 -12.05
N ILE A 138 -11.40 12.27 -12.17
CA ILE A 138 -11.80 11.72 -13.47
C ILE A 138 -12.79 12.62 -14.22
#